data_374e706682871228249d8a30e8f673e8
#
_entry.id   374e706682871228249d8a30e8f673e8
#
_cell.length_a   1.000
_cell.length_b   1.000
_cell.length_c   1.000
_cell.angle_alpha   90.00
_cell.angle_beta   90.00
_cell.angle_gamma   90.00
#
_symmetry.space_group_name_H-M   'P 1'
#
loop_
_entity.id
_entity.type
_entity.pdbx_description
1 polymer ?
#
loop_
_entity_poly.entity_id
_entity_poly.type
_entity_poly.pdbx_seq_one_letter_code
_entity_poly.pdbx_strand_id
1 'polypeptide(L)'
;MPLFNNPILDFLLSPWFILSITFWLVVLALVYLLRNRKGAAYLFFPLLAMFRTKRLNKFIKKISKKVPKFWKVFWTIGIFISFSFIIYALYFFFTSFFGLIVDPKPEQAVMPLIPGVTINLPMFAYLILPLLFVVTTHEFAHGIAANVDGIDVKSTGVLGAGLFFIIGFGAFVEIDERELKSNKFKRNTRLRIAAAGTFVNGITAGIAFILILLFPLINAMWYRQVSQVNLVLTEAQGGFNEGSLSNGDVISAIKNQGALDDEYVSLDNYEGRTLSNILNNYAIGDNLTFRIYSPSSDLFSEKNVTLGPRYYTGIRYEYINETVLKITKIFKESEGGNNFHLTEGLIINKINSVPINQTKGDTLGKALTLFNLNNLTLSMDAANYTLNVNVTGVVIGISSYLYFMHKNDVAKFLTSFWPIFWFTELSMLFMIAFSVTFFNMLPLPIFDGDRIVKELINWGIGEDYKSFKKKKDKFIFKNDEKNYELSEYRVDKINSIEIIMDDESKFTNSSRITLAEDKYELFDKIGDGFKDTVSLNLPEQKKLPEGSRIEISYDHWYDEKRKIKRRIMNSLRLITFIFVLGTFILSIIKFGDLFFWI
;
A
#
# COMPACT_ATOMS: atom_id res chain seq x y z
N MET A 1 -20.90 -4.68 -15.75
CA MET A 1 -22.01 -4.28 -16.66
C MET A 1 -22.74 -3.11 -16.02
N PRO A 2 -23.03 -2.01 -16.73
CA PRO A 2 -23.88 -0.95 -16.21
C PRO A 2 -25.28 -1.50 -15.92
N LEU A 3 -25.79 -1.24 -14.71
CA LEU A 3 -27.10 -1.70 -14.27
C LEU A 3 -28.24 -0.92 -14.93
N PHE A 4 -27.95 0.27 -15.42
CA PHE A 4 -28.92 1.19 -16.03
C PHE A 4 -28.27 1.96 -17.18
N ASN A 5 -29.04 2.33 -18.19
CA ASN A 5 -28.56 3.18 -19.30
C ASN A 5 -28.31 4.65 -18.90
N ASN A 6 -28.07 4.92 -17.63
CA ASN A 6 -27.83 6.25 -17.08
C ASN A 6 -26.55 6.27 -16.25
N PRO A 7 -25.45 6.86 -16.75
CA PRO A 7 -24.15 6.86 -16.07
C PRO A 7 -24.16 7.54 -14.69
N ILE A 8 -25.09 8.48 -14.46
CA ILE A 8 -25.22 9.14 -13.15
C ILE A 8 -25.82 8.15 -12.13
N LEU A 9 -26.82 7.38 -12.53
CA LEU A 9 -27.46 6.42 -11.65
C LEU A 9 -26.52 5.25 -11.32
N ASP A 10 -25.78 4.77 -12.31
CA ASP A 10 -24.73 3.73 -12.12
C ASP A 10 -23.63 4.20 -11.16
N PHE A 11 -23.22 5.48 -11.25
CA PHE A 11 -22.27 6.07 -10.31
C PHE A 11 -22.85 6.15 -8.89
N LEU A 12 -24.07 6.66 -8.72
CA LEU A 12 -24.72 6.82 -7.41
C LEU A 12 -25.02 5.48 -6.72
N LEU A 13 -25.27 4.43 -7.50
CA LEU A 13 -25.49 3.07 -7.00
C LEU A 13 -24.22 2.23 -6.91
N SER A 14 -23.07 2.78 -7.29
CA SER A 14 -21.82 2.07 -7.16
C SER A 14 -21.49 1.74 -5.71
N PRO A 15 -20.96 0.54 -5.40
CA PRO A 15 -20.59 0.15 -4.04
C PRO A 15 -19.61 1.14 -3.38
N TRP A 16 -18.73 1.75 -4.15
CA TRP A 16 -17.78 2.74 -3.68
C TRP A 16 -18.42 4.05 -3.25
N PHE A 17 -19.40 4.53 -4.01
CA PHE A 17 -20.14 5.74 -3.64
C PHE A 17 -20.98 5.52 -2.38
N ILE A 18 -21.68 4.38 -2.28
CA ILE A 18 -22.45 3.98 -1.09
C ILE A 18 -21.52 3.88 0.14
N LEU A 19 -20.35 3.25 -0.02
CA LEU A 19 -19.34 3.15 1.04
C LEU A 19 -18.87 4.54 1.49
N SER A 20 -18.62 5.46 0.56
CA SER A 20 -18.19 6.83 0.86
C SER A 20 -19.27 7.62 1.62
N ILE A 21 -20.54 7.51 1.20
CA ILE A 21 -21.65 8.14 1.93
C ILE A 21 -21.76 7.56 3.35
N THR A 22 -21.71 6.24 3.47
CA THR A 22 -21.80 5.56 4.77
C THR A 22 -20.66 6.01 5.69
N PHE A 23 -19.43 6.08 5.18
CA PHE A 23 -18.30 6.61 5.91
C PHE A 23 -18.57 8.02 6.47
N TRP A 24 -19.04 8.95 5.62
CA TRP A 24 -19.30 10.32 6.05
C TRP A 24 -20.49 10.43 7.02
N LEU A 25 -21.53 9.60 6.86
CA LEU A 25 -22.63 9.54 7.82
C LEU A 25 -22.14 9.09 9.20
N VAL A 26 -21.28 8.07 9.26
CA VAL A 26 -20.65 7.62 10.51
C VAL A 26 -19.78 8.73 11.12
N VAL A 27 -18.95 9.40 10.31
CA VAL A 27 -18.12 10.53 10.76
C VAL A 27 -18.96 11.65 11.33
N LEU A 28 -20.02 12.06 10.64
CA LEU A 28 -20.94 13.12 11.10
C LEU A 28 -21.66 12.73 12.41
N ALA A 29 -22.10 11.48 12.52
CA ALA A 29 -22.69 10.96 13.75
C ALA A 29 -21.68 11.01 14.92
N LEU A 30 -20.42 10.62 14.70
CA LEU A 30 -19.36 10.69 15.73
C LEU A 30 -19.06 12.15 16.12
N VAL A 31 -18.99 13.08 15.18
CA VAL A 31 -18.82 14.51 15.45
C VAL A 31 -19.98 15.04 16.29
N TYR A 32 -21.21 14.67 15.95
CA TYR A 32 -22.41 15.05 16.71
C TYR A 32 -22.37 14.50 18.15
N LEU A 33 -22.02 13.24 18.33
CA LEU A 33 -21.88 12.61 19.66
C LEU A 33 -20.78 13.26 20.51
N LEU A 34 -19.71 13.74 19.88
CA LEU A 34 -18.57 14.36 20.56
C LEU A 34 -18.69 15.89 20.69
N ARG A 35 -19.77 16.51 20.21
CA ARG A 35 -19.95 17.98 20.18
C ARG A 35 -19.75 18.68 21.51
N ASN A 36 -20.09 18.01 22.62
CA ASN A 36 -19.97 18.55 23.98
C ASN A 36 -18.53 18.50 24.54
N ARG A 37 -17.59 17.87 23.82
CA ARG A 37 -16.18 17.75 24.22
C ARG A 37 -15.33 18.70 23.37
N LYS A 38 -15.08 19.91 23.89
CA LYS A 38 -14.26 20.93 23.19
C LYS A 38 -12.92 20.33 22.70
N GLY A 39 -12.61 20.48 21.42
CA GLY A 39 -11.37 20.01 20.82
C GLY A 39 -11.23 18.49 20.61
N ALA A 40 -12.31 17.70 20.82
CA ALA A 40 -12.28 16.25 20.60
C ALA A 40 -12.44 15.86 19.13
N ALA A 41 -13.09 16.69 18.31
CA ALA A 41 -13.28 16.47 16.90
C ALA A 41 -13.03 17.76 16.11
N TYR A 42 -12.39 17.62 14.95
CA TYR A 42 -12.24 18.67 13.93
C TYR A 42 -12.74 18.11 12.61
N LEU A 43 -13.59 18.84 11.93
CA LEU A 43 -14.20 18.43 10.68
C LEU A 43 -13.93 19.47 9.60
N PHE A 44 -13.33 19.03 8.49
CA PHE A 44 -13.20 19.77 7.25
C PHE A 44 -13.91 18.97 6.15
N PHE A 45 -15.24 19.01 6.20
CA PHE A 45 -16.10 18.26 5.26
C PHE A 45 -15.97 18.80 3.83
N PRO A 46 -15.93 17.94 2.81
CA PRO A 46 -15.95 16.46 2.82
C PRO A 46 -14.55 15.81 2.73
N LEU A 47 -13.48 16.48 3.16
CA LEU A 47 -12.11 16.05 2.91
C LEU A 47 -11.46 15.35 4.10
N LEU A 48 -11.68 15.88 5.32
CA LEU A 48 -10.93 15.42 6.49
C LEU A 48 -11.77 15.48 7.77
N ALA A 49 -11.65 14.43 8.57
CA ALA A 49 -12.11 14.41 9.95
C ALA A 49 -10.99 13.95 10.88
N MET A 50 -10.82 14.64 12.00
CA MET A 50 -9.82 14.32 13.01
C MET A 50 -10.49 14.15 14.37
N PHE A 51 -10.25 13.01 15.02
CA PHE A 51 -10.75 12.73 16.36
C PHE A 51 -9.57 12.61 17.33
N ARG A 52 -9.56 13.45 18.37
CA ARG A 52 -8.50 13.54 19.37
C ARG A 52 -8.90 12.92 20.70
N THR A 53 -7.95 12.25 21.37
CA THR A 53 -8.12 11.73 22.72
C THR A 53 -6.83 11.84 23.54
N LYS A 54 -6.98 12.01 24.86
CA LYS A 54 -5.85 11.92 25.80
C LYS A 54 -5.78 10.57 26.52
N ARG A 55 -6.74 9.67 26.28
CA ARG A 55 -6.79 8.38 26.99
C ARG A 55 -5.60 7.48 26.63
N LEU A 56 -5.25 7.43 25.35
CA LEU A 56 -4.14 6.63 24.86
C LEU A 56 -2.77 7.17 25.30
N ASN A 57 -2.64 8.45 25.62
CA ASN A 57 -1.40 9.04 26.14
C ASN A 57 -0.95 8.33 27.44
N LYS A 58 -1.92 7.96 28.32
CA LYS A 58 -1.60 7.22 29.55
C LYS A 58 -1.03 5.83 29.24
N PHE A 59 -1.57 5.15 28.24
CA PHE A 59 -1.09 3.84 27.79
C PHE A 59 0.33 3.93 27.23
N ILE A 60 0.58 4.88 26.31
CA ILE A 60 1.91 5.14 25.73
C ILE A 60 2.92 5.44 26.86
N LYS A 61 2.56 6.31 27.80
CA LYS A 61 3.41 6.67 28.96
C LYS A 61 3.69 5.47 29.88
N LYS A 62 2.73 4.57 30.07
CA LYS A 62 2.91 3.33 30.86
C LYS A 62 3.92 2.39 30.22
N ILE A 63 3.83 2.18 28.88
CA ILE A 63 4.76 1.33 28.14
C ILE A 63 6.18 1.92 28.16
N SER A 64 6.32 3.21 27.89
CA SER A 64 7.63 3.88 27.85
C SER A 64 8.38 3.82 29.18
N LYS A 65 7.66 3.87 30.31
CA LYS A 65 8.24 3.84 31.65
C LYS A 65 8.59 2.44 32.17
N LYS A 66 8.00 1.37 31.59
CA LYS A 66 8.19 0.00 32.11
C LYS A 66 9.63 -0.50 31.96
N VAL A 67 10.31 -0.21 30.85
CA VAL A 67 11.69 -0.67 30.54
C VAL A 67 12.46 0.40 29.74
N PRO A 68 12.73 1.58 30.29
CA PRO A 68 13.23 2.73 29.51
C PRO A 68 14.61 2.48 28.89
N LYS A 69 15.49 1.71 29.53
CA LYS A 69 16.81 1.38 28.98
C LYS A 69 16.70 0.51 27.73
N PHE A 70 15.81 -0.50 27.75
CA PHE A 70 15.52 -1.33 26.57
C PHE A 70 15.03 -0.47 25.40
N TRP A 71 14.04 0.40 25.65
CA TRP A 71 13.49 1.25 24.60
C TRP A 71 14.54 2.19 23.99
N LYS A 72 15.45 2.75 24.81
CA LYS A 72 16.54 3.61 24.29
C LYS A 72 17.47 2.85 23.33
N VAL A 73 17.85 1.62 23.66
CA VAL A 73 18.67 0.78 22.81
C VAL A 73 17.89 0.39 21.55
N PHE A 74 16.66 -0.06 21.71
CA PHE A 74 15.76 -0.47 20.62
C PHE A 74 15.58 0.65 19.57
N TRP A 75 15.24 1.85 20.00
CA TRP A 75 15.11 3.00 19.09
C TRP A 75 16.45 3.46 18.49
N THR A 76 17.55 3.23 19.17
CA THR A 76 18.88 3.54 18.62
C THR A 76 19.25 2.58 17.49
N ILE A 77 18.96 1.29 17.63
CA ILE A 77 19.06 0.32 16.53
C ILE A 77 18.17 0.77 15.36
N GLY A 78 16.96 1.24 15.65
CA GLY A 78 16.01 1.78 14.68
C GLY A 78 16.60 2.89 13.82
N ILE A 79 17.48 3.76 14.34
CA ILE A 79 18.13 4.81 13.55
C ILE A 79 18.96 4.21 12.42
N PHE A 80 19.79 3.19 12.70
CA PHE A 80 20.65 2.56 11.70
C PHE A 80 19.84 1.83 10.62
N ILE A 81 18.81 1.11 11.03
CA ILE A 81 17.92 0.39 10.11
C ILE A 81 17.14 1.38 9.23
N SER A 82 16.59 2.45 9.82
CA SER A 82 15.88 3.49 9.06
C SER A 82 16.80 4.21 8.07
N PHE A 83 18.06 4.43 8.43
CA PHE A 83 19.04 5.00 7.50
C PHE A 83 19.30 4.07 6.31
N SER A 84 19.41 2.76 6.54
CA SER A 84 19.53 1.77 5.46
C SER A 84 18.30 1.77 4.54
N PHE A 85 17.11 1.94 5.09
CA PHE A 85 15.88 2.09 4.29
C PHE A 85 15.86 3.37 3.46
N ILE A 86 16.41 4.50 3.95
CA ILE A 86 16.54 5.73 3.13
C ILE A 86 17.38 5.45 1.89
N ILE A 87 18.56 4.84 2.08
CA ILE A 87 19.47 4.51 0.97
C ILE A 87 18.78 3.56 -0.01
N TYR A 88 18.14 2.51 0.50
CA TYR A 88 17.45 1.52 -0.33
C TYR A 88 16.27 2.14 -1.09
N ALA A 89 15.47 3.00 -0.46
CA ALA A 89 14.35 3.67 -1.12
C ALA A 89 14.81 4.58 -2.27
N LEU A 90 15.86 5.35 -2.05
CA LEU A 90 16.44 6.19 -3.11
C LEU A 90 17.01 5.36 -4.25
N TYR A 91 17.73 4.28 -3.94
CA TYR A 91 18.26 3.34 -4.93
C TYR A 91 17.15 2.69 -5.75
N PHE A 92 16.09 2.22 -5.09
CA PHE A 92 14.96 1.58 -5.75
C PHE A 92 14.26 2.52 -6.74
N PHE A 93 13.87 3.73 -6.31
CA PHE A 93 13.21 4.68 -7.22
C PHE A 93 14.12 5.12 -8.36
N PHE A 94 15.42 5.28 -8.10
CA PHE A 94 16.39 5.57 -9.13
C PHE A 94 16.46 4.45 -10.17
N THR A 95 16.63 3.21 -9.75
CA THR A 95 16.76 2.05 -10.65
C THR A 95 15.45 1.72 -11.36
N SER A 96 14.30 1.83 -10.68
CA SER A 96 12.98 1.66 -11.29
C SER A 96 12.69 2.71 -12.36
N PHE A 97 12.99 3.98 -12.09
CA PHE A 97 12.79 5.07 -13.05
C PHE A 97 13.57 4.82 -14.35
N PHE A 98 14.87 4.55 -14.26
CA PHE A 98 15.68 4.30 -15.44
C PHE A 98 15.36 2.95 -16.10
N GLY A 99 15.06 1.92 -15.32
CA GLY A 99 14.62 0.62 -15.84
C GLY A 99 13.35 0.73 -16.70
N LEU A 100 12.35 1.47 -16.23
CA LEU A 100 11.11 1.73 -16.97
C LEU A 100 11.31 2.52 -18.27
N ILE A 101 12.41 3.27 -18.40
CA ILE A 101 12.78 3.98 -19.63
C ILE A 101 13.49 3.05 -20.61
N VAL A 102 14.46 2.25 -20.13
CA VAL A 102 15.40 1.50 -20.98
C VAL A 102 14.84 0.12 -21.35
N ASP A 103 14.35 -0.66 -20.36
CA ASP A 103 13.81 -2.01 -20.53
C ASP A 103 12.64 -2.22 -19.55
N PRO A 104 11.42 -1.73 -19.92
CA PRO A 104 10.28 -1.74 -19.01
C PRO A 104 9.85 -3.16 -18.64
N LYS A 105 9.82 -3.44 -17.32
CA LYS A 105 9.37 -4.72 -16.75
C LYS A 105 8.32 -4.48 -15.68
N PRO A 106 7.27 -5.35 -15.57
CA PRO A 106 6.22 -5.20 -14.55
C PRO A 106 6.75 -5.14 -13.11
N GLU A 107 7.87 -5.82 -12.81
CA GLU A 107 8.50 -5.86 -11.49
C GLU A 107 9.08 -4.50 -11.05
N GLN A 108 9.29 -3.59 -11.99
CA GLN A 108 9.79 -2.23 -11.74
C GLN A 108 8.67 -1.23 -11.55
N ALA A 109 7.43 -1.62 -11.89
CA ALA A 109 6.27 -0.75 -11.80
C ALA A 109 5.85 -0.52 -10.35
N VAL A 110 5.55 0.72 -10.02
CA VAL A 110 5.03 1.14 -8.72
C VAL A 110 3.68 1.78 -8.94
N MET A 111 2.64 1.23 -8.31
CA MET A 111 1.28 1.73 -8.44
C MET A 111 0.72 2.13 -7.08
N PRO A 112 0.05 3.28 -6.95
CA PRO A 112 -0.63 3.64 -5.73
C PRO A 112 -1.84 2.74 -5.49
N LEU A 113 -2.06 2.35 -4.22
CA LEU A 113 -3.24 1.58 -3.81
C LEU A 113 -4.43 2.52 -3.66
N ILE A 114 -5.23 2.68 -4.72
CA ILE A 114 -6.39 3.57 -4.74
C ILE A 114 -7.67 2.72 -4.78
N PRO A 115 -8.50 2.78 -3.72
CA PRO A 115 -9.78 2.08 -3.69
C PRO A 115 -10.67 2.47 -4.90
N GLY A 116 -11.23 1.48 -5.58
CA GLY A 116 -12.07 1.68 -6.75
C GLY A 116 -11.33 1.93 -8.07
N VAL A 117 -9.99 2.06 -8.04
CA VAL A 117 -9.16 2.26 -9.24
C VAL A 117 -8.16 1.12 -9.41
N THR A 118 -7.25 0.95 -8.44
CA THR A 118 -6.25 -0.13 -8.45
C THR A 118 -6.57 -1.26 -7.47
N ILE A 119 -7.58 -1.08 -6.60
CA ILE A 119 -8.02 -2.07 -5.61
C ILE A 119 -9.53 -2.25 -5.76
N ASN A 120 -9.98 -3.49 -5.95
CA ASN A 120 -11.39 -3.85 -5.94
C ASN A 120 -11.96 -3.91 -4.51
N LEU A 121 -13.28 -3.97 -4.37
CA LEU A 121 -13.95 -3.91 -3.07
C LEU A 121 -13.59 -5.09 -2.13
N PRO A 122 -13.54 -6.35 -2.58
CA PRO A 122 -13.07 -7.45 -1.73
C PRO A 122 -11.65 -7.24 -1.20
N MET A 123 -10.72 -6.81 -2.05
CA MET A 123 -9.34 -6.55 -1.67
C MET A 123 -9.23 -5.37 -0.69
N PHE A 124 -10.08 -4.35 -0.86
CA PHE A 124 -10.16 -3.22 0.07
C PHE A 124 -10.61 -3.67 1.48
N ALA A 125 -11.52 -4.64 1.59
CA ALA A 125 -11.94 -5.17 2.88
C ALA A 125 -10.76 -5.82 3.64
N TYR A 126 -9.93 -6.60 2.96
CA TYR A 126 -8.70 -7.16 3.54
C TYR A 126 -7.63 -6.11 3.85
N LEU A 127 -7.64 -4.96 3.18
CA LEU A 127 -6.65 -3.90 3.39
C LEU A 127 -6.90 -3.10 4.68
N ILE A 128 -8.14 -3.01 5.15
CA ILE A 128 -8.52 -2.14 6.27
C ILE A 128 -7.80 -2.53 7.56
N LEU A 129 -7.83 -3.81 7.93
CA LEU A 129 -7.25 -4.28 9.20
C LEU A 129 -5.72 -4.11 9.24
N PRO A 130 -4.94 -4.56 8.24
CA PRO A 130 -3.51 -4.30 8.15
C PRO A 130 -3.16 -2.81 8.15
N LEU A 131 -3.90 -1.98 7.41
CA LEU A 131 -3.66 -0.54 7.34
C LEU A 131 -3.83 0.12 8.71
N LEU A 132 -4.94 -0.15 9.40
CA LEU A 132 -5.19 0.37 10.75
C LEU A 132 -4.11 -0.09 11.74
N PHE A 133 -3.69 -1.36 11.66
CA PHE A 133 -2.63 -1.89 12.51
C PHE A 133 -1.31 -1.18 12.27
N VAL A 134 -0.86 -1.10 11.01
CA VAL A 134 0.42 -0.50 10.61
C VAL A 134 0.48 0.98 10.99
N VAL A 135 -0.55 1.76 10.66
CA VAL A 135 -0.58 3.20 10.96
C VAL A 135 -0.65 3.45 12.47
N THR A 136 -1.44 2.67 13.21
CA THR A 136 -1.56 2.84 14.66
C THR A 136 -0.27 2.49 15.39
N THR A 137 0.39 1.38 15.04
CA THR A 137 1.66 0.97 15.65
C THR A 137 2.79 1.92 15.30
N HIS A 138 2.81 2.45 14.08
CA HIS A 138 3.72 3.49 13.64
C HIS A 138 3.66 4.74 14.52
N GLU A 139 2.45 5.30 14.69
CA GLU A 139 2.26 6.50 15.50
C GLU A 139 2.55 6.27 16.99
N PHE A 140 2.16 5.09 17.51
CA PHE A 140 2.48 4.73 18.89
C PHE A 140 3.99 4.63 19.13
N ALA A 141 4.73 4.14 18.15
CA ALA A 141 6.18 4.07 18.22
C ALA A 141 6.81 5.46 18.41
N HIS A 142 6.38 6.47 17.64
CA HIS A 142 6.79 7.87 17.83
C HIS A 142 6.49 8.37 19.25
N GLY A 143 5.28 8.10 19.74
CA GLY A 143 4.87 8.49 21.09
C GLY A 143 5.67 7.81 22.19
N ILE A 144 5.95 6.51 22.07
CA ILE A 144 6.77 5.76 23.02
C ILE A 144 8.20 6.30 23.02
N ALA A 145 8.79 6.51 21.84
CA ALA A 145 10.14 7.03 21.70
C ALA A 145 10.27 8.43 22.33
N ALA A 146 9.29 9.31 22.12
CA ALA A 146 9.23 10.63 22.72
C ALA A 146 9.18 10.57 24.26
N ASN A 147 8.26 9.78 24.81
CA ASN A 147 8.11 9.65 26.27
C ASN A 147 9.32 9.02 26.95
N VAL A 148 10.03 8.09 26.27
CA VAL A 148 11.28 7.48 26.80
C VAL A 148 12.37 8.52 26.99
N ASP A 149 12.41 9.51 26.11
CA ASP A 149 13.39 10.60 26.16
C ASP A 149 12.89 11.84 26.95
N GLY A 150 11.70 11.77 27.55
CA GLY A 150 11.16 12.79 28.44
C GLY A 150 10.29 13.85 27.78
N ILE A 151 9.86 13.63 26.52
CA ILE A 151 8.93 14.51 25.82
C ILE A 151 7.52 13.95 25.95
N ASP A 152 6.60 14.71 26.51
CA ASP A 152 5.22 14.29 26.71
C ASP A 152 4.41 14.39 25.40
N VAL A 153 3.56 13.38 25.16
CA VAL A 153 2.58 13.38 24.07
C VAL A 153 1.41 14.30 24.44
N LYS A 154 1.13 15.31 23.61
CA LYS A 154 0.02 16.26 23.80
C LYS A 154 -1.33 15.59 23.59
N SER A 155 -1.52 14.92 22.46
CA SER A 155 -2.73 14.19 22.11
C SER A 155 -2.44 13.05 21.15
N THR A 156 -3.35 12.09 21.11
CA THR A 156 -3.37 11.00 20.14
C THR A 156 -4.73 11.00 19.44
N GLY A 157 -4.80 10.43 18.25
CA GLY A 157 -6.08 10.38 17.56
C GLY A 157 -6.07 9.59 16.27
N VAL A 158 -7.23 9.61 15.63
CA VAL A 158 -7.44 9.01 14.31
C VAL A 158 -7.86 10.07 13.31
N LEU A 159 -7.43 9.89 12.08
CA LEU A 159 -7.78 10.69 10.93
C LEU A 159 -8.66 9.85 10.01
N GLY A 160 -9.73 10.44 9.51
CA GLY A 160 -10.47 9.92 8.38
C GLY A 160 -10.40 10.94 7.26
N ALA A 161 -10.00 10.52 6.09
CA ALA A 161 -10.00 11.34 4.89
C ALA A 161 -10.94 10.72 3.86
N GLY A 162 -11.66 11.54 3.10
CA GLY A 162 -12.54 11.05 2.04
C GLY A 162 -12.76 12.13 1.00
N LEU A 163 -12.65 11.75 -0.27
CA LEU A 163 -12.98 12.58 -1.40
C LEU A 163 -13.73 11.72 -2.41
N PHE A 164 -15.02 12.01 -2.63
CA PHE A 164 -15.91 11.16 -3.43
C PHE A 164 -15.90 9.71 -2.94
N PHE A 165 -15.33 8.77 -3.72
CA PHE A 165 -15.23 7.34 -3.40
C PHE A 165 -13.88 6.94 -2.78
N ILE A 166 -12.91 7.85 -2.70
CA ILE A 166 -11.59 7.58 -2.08
C ILE A 166 -11.72 7.78 -0.58
N ILE A 167 -11.49 6.72 0.20
CA ILE A 167 -11.52 6.73 1.66
C ILE A 167 -10.16 6.34 2.17
N GLY A 168 -9.61 7.14 3.07
CA GLY A 168 -8.34 6.90 3.75
C GLY A 168 -8.50 6.98 5.26
N PHE A 169 -7.71 6.19 5.96
CA PHE A 169 -7.62 6.19 7.42
C PHE A 169 -6.19 6.46 7.85
N GLY A 170 -6.05 7.17 8.94
CA GLY A 170 -4.77 7.47 9.54
C GLY A 170 -4.87 7.51 11.07
N ALA A 171 -3.73 7.47 11.72
CA ALA A 171 -3.60 7.80 13.13
C ALA A 171 -2.59 8.95 13.26
N PHE A 172 -2.53 9.57 14.43
CA PHE A 172 -1.50 10.55 14.74
C PHE A 172 -1.20 10.59 16.22
N VAL A 173 0.05 10.94 16.52
CA VAL A 173 0.52 11.26 17.86
C VAL A 173 1.12 12.65 17.82
N GLU A 174 0.52 13.57 18.56
CA GLU A 174 0.96 14.96 18.62
C GLU A 174 2.05 15.13 19.69
N ILE A 175 3.24 15.45 19.25
CA ILE A 175 4.41 15.76 20.09
C ILE A 175 4.67 17.26 20.00
N ASP A 176 5.22 17.87 21.08
CA ASP A 176 5.66 19.25 21.01
C ASP A 176 6.90 19.39 20.12
N GLU A 177 6.68 19.82 18.88
CA GLU A 177 7.77 20.00 17.91
C GLU A 177 8.75 21.11 18.33
N ARG A 178 8.27 22.11 19.06
CA ARG A 178 9.11 23.20 19.55
C ARG A 178 10.04 22.70 20.63
N GLU A 179 9.48 21.98 21.64
CA GLU A 179 10.26 21.34 22.68
C GLU A 179 11.28 20.35 22.08
N LEU A 180 10.88 19.55 21.09
CA LEU A 180 11.75 18.59 20.40
C LEU A 180 12.93 19.26 19.67
N LYS A 181 12.72 20.44 19.08
CA LYS A 181 13.75 21.21 18.37
C LYS A 181 14.62 22.05 19.28
N SER A 182 14.27 22.20 20.54
CA SER A 182 15.04 22.96 21.53
C SER A 182 16.40 22.31 21.82
N ASN A 183 17.33 23.10 22.35
CA ASN A 183 18.65 22.60 22.77
C ASN A 183 18.60 21.66 23.97
N LYS A 184 17.46 21.56 24.67
CA LYS A 184 17.23 20.63 25.77
C LYS A 184 17.43 19.17 25.34
N PHE A 185 17.10 18.84 24.08
CA PHE A 185 17.19 17.49 23.57
C PHE A 185 18.34 17.31 22.58
N LYS A 186 19.11 16.24 22.79
CA LYS A 186 20.24 15.88 21.91
C LYS A 186 19.71 15.40 20.55
N ARG A 187 20.53 15.56 19.52
CA ARG A 187 20.26 15.04 18.16
C ARG A 187 19.78 13.58 18.14
N ASN A 188 20.41 12.71 18.94
CA ASN A 188 20.04 11.29 18.99
C ASN A 188 18.59 11.07 19.45
N THR A 189 18.04 11.92 20.32
CA THR A 189 16.63 11.90 20.70
C THR A 189 15.74 12.20 19.51
N ARG A 190 16.05 13.26 18.75
CA ARG A 190 15.29 13.61 17.53
C ARG A 190 15.33 12.51 16.47
N LEU A 191 16.51 11.91 16.26
CA LEU A 191 16.67 10.79 15.34
C LEU A 191 15.89 9.54 15.79
N ARG A 192 15.93 9.18 17.09
CA ARG A 192 15.15 8.05 17.62
C ARG A 192 13.66 8.23 17.40
N ILE A 193 13.15 9.42 17.70
CA ILE A 193 11.73 9.72 17.50
C ILE A 193 11.36 9.66 16.02
N ALA A 194 12.14 10.27 15.13
CA ALA A 194 11.88 10.25 13.71
C ALA A 194 11.96 8.84 13.09
N ALA A 195 12.86 7.98 13.56
CA ALA A 195 13.04 6.62 13.07
C ALA A 195 12.03 5.61 13.63
N ALA A 196 11.39 5.92 14.78
CA ALA A 196 10.64 4.92 15.55
C ALA A 196 9.47 4.30 14.79
N GLY A 197 8.64 5.10 14.12
CA GLY A 197 7.46 4.63 13.39
C GLY A 197 7.86 3.67 12.27
N THR A 198 8.78 4.11 11.43
CA THR A 198 9.27 3.32 10.30
C THR A 198 9.98 2.04 10.73
N PHE A 199 10.76 2.09 11.81
CA PHE A 199 11.44 0.92 12.35
C PHE A 199 10.44 -0.16 12.82
N VAL A 200 9.37 0.22 13.52
CA VAL A 200 8.31 -0.71 13.95
C VAL A 200 7.59 -1.30 12.74
N ASN A 201 7.30 -0.50 11.71
CA ASN A 201 6.70 -1.01 10.47
C ASN A 201 7.63 -2.00 9.76
N GLY A 202 8.94 -1.73 9.72
CA GLY A 202 9.94 -2.66 9.19
C GLY A 202 9.98 -3.99 9.95
N ILE A 203 9.90 -3.96 11.27
CA ILE A 203 9.76 -5.18 12.10
C ILE A 203 8.46 -5.90 11.80
N THR A 204 7.34 -5.18 11.70
CA THR A 204 6.03 -5.75 11.36
C THR A 204 6.07 -6.45 10.01
N ALA A 205 6.67 -5.82 8.99
CA ALA A 205 6.87 -6.44 7.68
C ALA A 205 7.74 -7.70 7.78
N GLY A 206 8.84 -7.65 8.52
CA GLY A 206 9.70 -8.82 8.75
C GLY A 206 8.98 -9.98 9.43
N ILE A 207 8.20 -9.72 10.46
CA ILE A 207 7.39 -10.73 11.15
C ILE A 207 6.33 -11.31 10.21
N ALA A 208 5.58 -10.45 9.49
CA ALA A 208 4.58 -10.90 8.53
C ALA A 208 5.21 -11.78 7.44
N PHE A 209 6.37 -11.40 6.92
CA PHE A 209 7.11 -12.19 5.93
C PHE A 209 7.52 -13.57 6.48
N ILE A 210 8.06 -13.64 7.70
CA ILE A 210 8.40 -14.91 8.35
C ILE A 210 7.15 -15.79 8.51
N LEU A 211 6.02 -15.19 8.93
CA LEU A 211 4.77 -15.92 9.08
C LEU A 211 4.23 -16.44 7.74
N ILE A 212 4.39 -15.68 6.66
CA ILE A 212 4.05 -16.12 5.29
C ILE A 212 4.91 -17.33 4.88
N LEU A 213 6.22 -17.28 5.15
CA LEU A 213 7.13 -18.41 4.87
C LEU A 213 6.79 -19.65 5.69
N LEU A 214 6.37 -19.48 6.93
CA LEU A 214 5.98 -20.57 7.83
C LEU A 214 4.53 -21.04 7.61
N PHE A 215 3.73 -20.29 6.84
CA PHE A 215 2.33 -20.56 6.64
C PHE A 215 2.03 -21.97 6.09
N PRO A 216 2.77 -22.47 5.06
CA PRO A 216 2.58 -23.84 4.59
C PRO A 216 2.79 -24.88 5.68
N LEU A 217 3.82 -24.74 6.51
CA LEU A 217 4.14 -25.65 7.60
C LEU A 217 3.03 -25.68 8.67
N ILE A 218 2.54 -24.51 9.07
CA ILE A 218 1.46 -24.38 10.06
C ILE A 218 0.15 -24.95 9.50
N ASN A 219 -0.17 -24.65 8.25
CA ASN A 219 -1.40 -25.08 7.62
C ASN A 219 -1.42 -26.59 7.30
N ALA A 220 -0.27 -27.19 6.96
CA ALA A 220 -0.16 -28.63 6.69
C ALA A 220 -0.62 -29.51 7.86
N MET A 221 -0.61 -29.01 9.10
CA MET A 221 -1.13 -29.72 10.26
C MET A 221 -2.67 -29.88 10.24
N TRP A 222 -3.37 -28.93 9.59
CA TRP A 222 -4.82 -28.83 9.64
C TRP A 222 -5.48 -29.12 8.30
N TYR A 223 -4.81 -28.78 7.19
CA TYR A 223 -5.34 -28.86 5.84
C TYR A 223 -4.39 -29.59 4.90
N ARG A 224 -4.97 -30.24 3.89
CA ARG A 224 -4.28 -30.61 2.65
C ARG A 224 -4.53 -29.51 1.61
N GLN A 225 -3.53 -29.20 0.83
CA GLN A 225 -3.68 -28.27 -0.27
C GLN A 225 -3.86 -29.04 -1.57
N VAL A 226 -5.06 -28.99 -2.13
CA VAL A 226 -5.50 -29.75 -3.29
C VAL A 226 -5.91 -28.80 -4.43
N SER A 227 -6.28 -29.35 -5.59
CA SER A 227 -6.69 -28.56 -6.75
C SER A 227 -8.21 -28.48 -6.84
N GLN A 228 -8.78 -27.28 -6.98
CA GLN A 228 -10.18 -27.05 -7.29
C GLN A 228 -10.32 -26.57 -8.73
N VAL A 229 -11.22 -27.18 -9.49
CA VAL A 229 -11.50 -26.83 -10.87
C VAL A 229 -12.16 -25.45 -10.94
N ASN A 230 -11.52 -24.53 -11.66
CA ASN A 230 -12.05 -23.18 -11.91
C ASN A 230 -12.75 -23.10 -13.28
N LEU A 231 -12.17 -23.75 -14.29
CA LEU A 231 -12.69 -23.78 -15.64
C LEU A 231 -12.36 -25.13 -16.26
N VAL A 232 -13.35 -25.73 -16.91
CA VAL A 232 -13.17 -26.89 -17.81
C VAL A 232 -13.12 -26.35 -19.21
N LEU A 233 -12.05 -26.65 -19.95
CA LEU A 233 -11.94 -26.26 -21.35
C LEU A 233 -12.94 -27.04 -22.18
N THR A 234 -13.66 -26.34 -23.06
CA THR A 234 -14.55 -26.96 -24.02
C THR A 234 -13.74 -27.68 -25.11
N GLU A 235 -14.38 -28.58 -25.85
CA GLU A 235 -13.76 -29.26 -26.98
C GLU A 235 -13.22 -28.24 -28.01
N ALA A 236 -13.95 -27.14 -28.24
CA ALA A 236 -13.51 -26.04 -29.09
C ALA A 236 -12.24 -25.34 -28.62
N GLN A 237 -11.94 -25.38 -27.30
CA GLN A 237 -10.74 -24.83 -26.69
C GLN A 237 -9.61 -25.86 -26.55
N GLY A 238 -9.79 -27.07 -27.02
CA GLY A 238 -8.84 -28.17 -26.89
C GLY A 238 -8.98 -28.95 -25.57
N GLY A 239 -10.18 -28.95 -24.98
CA GLY A 239 -10.51 -29.74 -23.81
C GLY A 239 -10.84 -31.20 -24.17
N PHE A 240 -10.48 -32.14 -23.28
CA PHE A 240 -10.73 -33.58 -23.45
C PHE A 240 -11.82 -34.11 -22.52
N ASN A 241 -12.22 -33.33 -21.56
CA ASN A 241 -13.07 -33.77 -20.43
C ASN A 241 -14.27 -32.85 -20.22
N GLU A 242 -14.75 -32.23 -21.31
CA GLU A 242 -15.99 -31.45 -21.28
C GLU A 242 -17.16 -32.37 -20.85
N GLY A 243 -17.91 -31.96 -19.82
CA GLY A 243 -19.00 -32.75 -19.24
C GLY A 243 -18.57 -33.81 -18.21
N SER A 244 -17.28 -34.19 -18.14
CA SER A 244 -16.76 -35.10 -17.10
C SER A 244 -16.46 -34.39 -15.79
N LEU A 245 -15.85 -33.20 -15.86
CA LEU A 245 -15.56 -32.32 -14.71
C LEU A 245 -16.46 -31.09 -14.74
N SER A 246 -16.62 -30.45 -13.59
CA SER A 246 -17.43 -29.24 -13.42
C SER A 246 -16.66 -28.18 -12.63
N ASN A 247 -16.98 -26.92 -12.86
CA ASN A 247 -16.44 -25.83 -12.03
C ASN A 247 -16.81 -26.03 -10.57
N GLY A 248 -15.84 -25.88 -9.69
CA GLY A 248 -16.00 -26.10 -8.25
C GLY A 248 -15.63 -27.51 -7.76
N ASP A 249 -15.44 -28.48 -8.67
CA ASP A 249 -14.96 -29.83 -8.31
C ASP A 249 -13.60 -29.76 -7.60
N VAL A 250 -13.49 -30.36 -6.41
CA VAL A 250 -12.23 -30.43 -5.66
C VAL A 250 -11.59 -31.80 -5.86
N ILE A 251 -10.48 -31.84 -6.57
CA ILE A 251 -9.76 -33.08 -6.86
C ILE A 251 -8.93 -33.45 -5.65
N SER A 252 -9.32 -34.52 -4.95
CA SER A 252 -8.68 -34.95 -3.71
C SER A 252 -7.69 -36.11 -3.88
N ALA A 253 -7.92 -36.99 -4.86
CA ALA A 253 -7.05 -38.11 -5.18
C ALA A 253 -7.28 -38.61 -6.60
N ILE A 254 -6.35 -39.38 -7.13
CA ILE A 254 -6.35 -39.92 -8.49
C ILE A 254 -5.92 -41.38 -8.46
N LYS A 255 -6.55 -42.24 -9.26
CA LYS A 255 -6.10 -43.60 -9.55
C LYS A 255 -6.30 -43.95 -11.02
N ASN A 256 -5.67 -45.03 -11.51
CA ASN A 256 -6.01 -45.59 -12.81
C ASN A 256 -7.46 -46.07 -12.83
N GLN A 257 -8.14 -45.96 -13.95
CA GLN A 257 -9.49 -46.51 -14.09
C GLN A 257 -9.47 -48.03 -13.89
N GLY A 258 -10.34 -48.54 -13.01
CA GLY A 258 -10.40 -49.97 -12.71
C GLY A 258 -9.41 -50.46 -11.64
N ALA A 259 -8.52 -49.59 -11.10
CA ALA A 259 -7.67 -49.90 -9.98
C ALA A 259 -8.47 -49.99 -8.65
N LEU A 260 -7.92 -50.70 -7.65
CA LEU A 260 -8.53 -50.83 -6.32
C LEU A 260 -8.57 -49.51 -5.57
N ASP A 261 -9.43 -49.40 -4.54
CA ASP A 261 -9.60 -48.14 -3.80
C ASP A 261 -8.38 -47.74 -2.96
N ASP A 262 -7.56 -48.71 -2.55
CA ASP A 262 -6.30 -48.49 -1.85
C ASP A 262 -5.17 -47.91 -2.75
N GLU A 263 -5.34 -47.96 -4.07
CA GLU A 263 -4.40 -47.45 -5.04
C GLU A 263 -4.59 -45.93 -5.36
N TYR A 264 -5.50 -45.24 -4.65
CA TYR A 264 -5.64 -43.79 -4.80
C TYR A 264 -4.39 -43.05 -4.32
N VAL A 265 -3.82 -42.24 -5.20
CA VAL A 265 -2.78 -41.25 -4.87
C VAL A 265 -3.45 -39.95 -4.45
N SER A 266 -3.38 -39.64 -3.16
CA SER A 266 -3.95 -38.40 -2.61
C SER A 266 -3.15 -37.18 -3.01
N LEU A 267 -3.82 -36.10 -3.44
CA LEU A 267 -3.22 -34.80 -3.65
C LEU A 267 -2.88 -34.16 -2.29
N ASP A 268 -1.68 -33.61 -2.19
CA ASP A 268 -1.27 -32.68 -1.15
C ASP A 268 -0.05 -31.88 -1.62
N ASN A 269 -0.26 -30.64 -2.00
CA ASN A 269 0.82 -29.78 -2.48
C ASN A 269 1.88 -29.53 -1.42
N TYR A 270 1.53 -29.56 -0.12
CA TYR A 270 2.50 -29.42 0.96
C TYR A 270 3.50 -30.59 1.02
N GLU A 271 3.11 -31.75 0.52
CA GLU A 271 3.96 -32.95 0.44
C GLU A 271 4.54 -33.16 -0.98
N GLY A 272 4.42 -32.14 -1.85
CA GLY A 272 4.90 -32.23 -3.24
C GLY A 272 4.02 -33.07 -4.17
N ARG A 273 2.91 -33.63 -3.69
CA ARG A 273 1.95 -34.39 -4.50
C ARG A 273 0.95 -33.44 -5.17
N THR A 274 1.48 -32.58 -6.06
CA THR A 274 0.64 -31.68 -6.87
C THR A 274 -0.07 -32.44 -7.98
N LEU A 275 -1.18 -31.87 -8.49
CA LEU A 275 -1.89 -32.44 -9.63
C LEU A 275 -0.94 -32.69 -10.82
N SER A 276 -0.11 -31.70 -11.16
CA SER A 276 0.86 -31.82 -12.25
C SER A 276 1.89 -32.93 -12.02
N ASN A 277 2.45 -33.03 -10.80
CA ASN A 277 3.45 -34.05 -10.50
C ASN A 277 2.88 -35.48 -10.57
N ILE A 278 1.63 -35.65 -10.14
CA ILE A 278 0.96 -36.95 -10.23
C ILE A 278 0.68 -37.30 -11.69
N LEU A 279 0.15 -36.36 -12.48
CA LEU A 279 -0.18 -36.58 -13.89
C LEU A 279 1.05 -36.90 -14.76
N ASN A 280 2.23 -36.40 -14.43
CA ASN A 280 3.47 -36.70 -15.13
C ASN A 280 3.88 -38.18 -15.10
N ASN A 281 3.28 -39.00 -14.24
CA ASN A 281 3.51 -40.44 -14.16
C ASN A 281 2.62 -41.26 -15.12
N TYR A 282 1.74 -40.60 -15.88
CA TYR A 282 0.79 -41.23 -16.77
C TYR A 282 1.03 -40.84 -18.23
N ALA A 283 0.52 -41.63 -19.14
CA ALA A 283 0.67 -41.43 -20.58
C ALA A 283 -0.57 -40.74 -21.20
N ILE A 284 -0.38 -40.20 -22.41
CA ILE A 284 -1.48 -39.69 -23.24
C ILE A 284 -2.44 -40.82 -23.57
N GLY A 285 -3.74 -40.61 -23.38
CA GLY A 285 -4.79 -41.58 -23.60
C GLY A 285 -5.13 -42.42 -22.37
N ASP A 286 -4.38 -42.32 -21.27
CA ASP A 286 -4.74 -43.02 -20.03
C ASP A 286 -6.07 -42.50 -19.49
N ASN A 287 -6.89 -43.44 -19.02
CA ASN A 287 -8.14 -43.15 -18.32
C ASN A 287 -7.93 -43.22 -16.81
N LEU A 288 -8.19 -42.12 -16.14
CA LEU A 288 -8.02 -42.00 -14.70
C LEU A 288 -9.37 -41.82 -14.02
N THR A 289 -9.47 -42.33 -12.79
CA THR A 289 -10.59 -42.03 -11.89
C THR A 289 -10.17 -40.99 -10.87
N PHE A 290 -10.85 -39.86 -10.89
CA PHE A 290 -10.65 -38.75 -9.96
C PHE A 290 -11.64 -38.86 -8.82
N ARG A 291 -11.12 -38.81 -7.58
CA ARG A 291 -11.95 -38.68 -6.38
C ARG A 291 -12.21 -37.22 -6.12
N ILE A 292 -13.46 -36.80 -6.36
CA ILE A 292 -13.92 -35.43 -6.22
C ILE A 292 -14.57 -35.24 -4.86
N TYR A 293 -14.13 -34.22 -4.14
CA TYR A 293 -14.75 -33.77 -2.89
C TYR A 293 -15.71 -32.62 -3.18
N SER A 294 -16.92 -32.69 -2.69
CA SER A 294 -17.93 -31.62 -2.77
C SER A 294 -18.02 -30.88 -1.43
N PRO A 295 -17.54 -29.62 -1.33
CA PRO A 295 -17.56 -28.86 -0.09
C PRO A 295 -18.96 -28.60 0.48
N SER A 296 -19.98 -28.52 -0.37
CA SER A 296 -21.36 -28.22 0.01
C SER A 296 -22.06 -29.38 0.71
N SER A 297 -21.75 -30.62 0.32
CA SER A 297 -22.37 -31.84 0.85
C SER A 297 -21.45 -32.66 1.74
N ASP A 298 -20.17 -32.33 1.78
CA ASP A 298 -19.10 -33.07 2.47
C ASP A 298 -19.01 -34.54 1.99
N LEU A 299 -19.32 -34.78 0.72
CA LEU A 299 -19.33 -36.11 0.11
C LEU A 299 -18.24 -36.22 -0.95
N PHE A 300 -17.82 -37.48 -1.17
CA PHE A 300 -16.93 -37.82 -2.27
C PHE A 300 -17.72 -38.49 -3.40
N SER A 301 -17.31 -38.20 -4.63
CA SER A 301 -17.79 -38.85 -5.83
C SER A 301 -16.61 -39.22 -6.72
N GLU A 302 -16.82 -40.12 -7.67
CA GLU A 302 -15.81 -40.50 -8.66
C GLU A 302 -16.20 -39.96 -10.02
N LYS A 303 -15.21 -39.44 -10.76
CA LYS A 303 -15.36 -38.96 -12.13
C LYS A 303 -14.22 -39.51 -12.99
N ASN A 304 -14.57 -40.01 -14.17
CA ASN A 304 -13.59 -40.52 -15.12
C ASN A 304 -13.08 -39.40 -16.01
N VAL A 305 -11.77 -39.39 -16.22
CA VAL A 305 -11.02 -38.33 -16.90
C VAL A 305 -10.02 -38.99 -17.84
N THR A 306 -9.97 -38.55 -19.08
CA THR A 306 -9.00 -39.01 -20.06
C THR A 306 -7.87 -38.00 -20.21
N LEU A 307 -6.63 -38.47 -20.25
CA LEU A 307 -5.45 -37.61 -20.43
C LEU A 307 -5.22 -37.31 -21.90
N GLY A 308 -5.20 -36.03 -22.23
CA GLY A 308 -4.84 -35.54 -23.55
C GLY A 308 -3.41 -35.01 -23.63
N PRO A 309 -2.90 -34.77 -24.84
CA PRO A 309 -1.59 -34.17 -25.04
C PRO A 309 -1.58 -32.68 -24.65
N ARG A 310 -0.51 -32.28 -23.99
CA ARG A 310 -0.22 -30.88 -23.78
C ARG A 310 0.59 -30.33 -24.93
N TYR A 311 -0.05 -29.52 -25.77
CA TYR A 311 0.57 -28.91 -26.93
C TYR A 311 1.25 -27.58 -26.56
N TYR A 312 2.44 -27.35 -27.13
CA TYR A 312 3.13 -26.09 -27.12
C TYR A 312 3.38 -25.61 -28.54
N THR A 313 2.78 -24.50 -28.90
CA THR A 313 2.87 -23.94 -30.26
C THR A 313 3.93 -22.85 -30.40
N GLY A 314 4.49 -22.35 -29.30
CA GLY A 314 5.46 -21.25 -29.32
C GLY A 314 4.92 -19.94 -29.89
N ILE A 315 3.59 -19.77 -29.95
CA ILE A 315 2.94 -18.51 -30.35
C ILE A 315 1.88 -18.10 -29.35
N ARG A 316 1.61 -16.80 -29.31
CA ARG A 316 0.40 -16.23 -28.69
C ARG A 316 -0.49 -15.70 -29.79
N TYR A 317 -1.79 -15.92 -29.67
CA TYR A 317 -2.76 -15.49 -30.65
C TYR A 317 -4.03 -14.94 -30.01
N GLU A 318 -4.79 -14.18 -30.75
CA GLU A 318 -6.12 -13.68 -30.39
C GLU A 318 -7.07 -13.84 -31.55
N TYR A 319 -8.36 -14.02 -31.27
CA TYR A 319 -9.40 -13.98 -32.29
C TYR A 319 -9.85 -12.53 -32.47
N ILE A 320 -9.69 -12.00 -33.70
CA ILE A 320 -10.18 -10.65 -34.06
C ILE A 320 -11.70 -10.67 -34.15
N ASN A 321 -12.25 -11.76 -34.67
CA ASN A 321 -13.69 -12.04 -34.77
C ASN A 321 -13.91 -13.56 -34.81
N GLU A 322 -15.16 -14.01 -34.96
CA GLU A 322 -15.53 -15.43 -34.95
C GLU A 322 -14.81 -16.30 -36.00
N THR A 323 -14.28 -15.70 -37.07
CA THR A 323 -13.72 -16.41 -38.25
C THR A 323 -12.25 -16.12 -38.50
N VAL A 324 -11.62 -15.27 -37.70
CA VAL A 324 -10.25 -14.78 -37.95
C VAL A 324 -9.42 -14.74 -36.67
N LEU A 325 -8.24 -15.36 -36.76
CA LEU A 325 -7.21 -15.42 -35.73
C LEU A 325 -6.02 -14.54 -36.14
N LYS A 326 -5.41 -13.83 -35.18
CA LYS A 326 -4.19 -13.06 -35.37
C LYS A 326 -3.10 -13.56 -34.44
N ILE A 327 -1.89 -13.79 -34.95
CA ILE A 327 -0.72 -14.11 -34.16
C ILE A 327 -0.21 -12.81 -33.54
N THR A 328 -0.23 -12.72 -32.19
CA THR A 328 0.16 -11.50 -31.44
C THR A 328 1.59 -11.55 -30.95
N LYS A 329 2.16 -12.75 -30.74
CA LYS A 329 3.56 -12.91 -30.29
C LYS A 329 4.11 -14.26 -30.75
N ILE A 330 5.41 -14.27 -31.09
CA ILE A 330 6.20 -15.48 -31.36
C ILE A 330 7.27 -15.58 -30.28
N PHE A 331 7.31 -16.70 -29.56
CA PHE A 331 8.27 -16.93 -28.48
C PHE A 331 9.64 -17.31 -29.04
N LYS A 332 10.71 -16.80 -28.42
CA LYS A 332 12.10 -17.09 -28.80
C LYS A 332 12.47 -18.56 -28.50
N GLU A 333 13.55 -19.04 -29.10
CA GLU A 333 14.09 -20.39 -28.84
C GLU A 333 14.44 -20.59 -27.37
N SER A 334 14.99 -19.57 -26.70
CA SER A 334 15.26 -19.57 -25.26
C SER A 334 14.01 -19.70 -24.38
N GLU A 335 12.83 -19.44 -24.96
CA GLU A 335 11.50 -19.58 -24.35
C GLU A 335 10.78 -20.87 -24.85
N GLY A 336 11.49 -21.75 -25.56
CA GLY A 336 10.96 -22.99 -26.14
C GLY A 336 10.23 -22.80 -27.46
N GLY A 337 10.28 -21.62 -28.08
CA GLY A 337 9.65 -21.34 -29.36
C GLY A 337 10.30 -22.13 -30.52
N ASN A 338 9.52 -22.51 -31.50
CA ASN A 338 9.97 -23.25 -32.69
C ASN A 338 9.31 -22.76 -34.00
N ASN A 339 8.66 -21.61 -33.99
CA ASN A 339 7.90 -21.05 -35.12
C ASN A 339 8.45 -19.69 -35.58
N PHE A 340 9.76 -19.53 -35.64
CA PHE A 340 10.45 -18.28 -36.03
C PHE A 340 10.24 -17.87 -37.49
N HIS A 341 9.76 -18.78 -38.32
CA HIS A 341 9.40 -18.52 -39.73
C HIS A 341 8.06 -17.81 -39.88
N LEU A 342 7.26 -17.72 -38.78
CA LEU A 342 6.03 -16.94 -38.75
C LEU A 342 6.35 -15.48 -38.38
N THR A 343 5.41 -14.59 -38.65
CA THR A 343 5.51 -13.17 -38.33
C THR A 343 4.43 -12.73 -37.36
N GLU A 344 4.77 -11.88 -36.40
CA GLU A 344 3.78 -11.23 -35.54
C GLU A 344 2.86 -10.35 -36.40
N GLY A 345 1.59 -10.34 -36.07
CA GLY A 345 0.56 -9.66 -36.85
C GLY A 345 -0.04 -10.52 -37.96
N LEU A 346 0.46 -11.75 -38.22
CA LEU A 346 -0.08 -12.66 -39.21
C LEU A 346 -1.55 -12.98 -38.90
N ILE A 347 -2.40 -12.84 -39.93
CA ILE A 347 -3.85 -13.08 -39.85
C ILE A 347 -4.15 -14.42 -40.50
N ILE A 348 -4.99 -15.23 -39.86
CA ILE A 348 -5.34 -16.61 -40.29
C ILE A 348 -6.85 -16.76 -40.31
N ASN A 349 -7.39 -17.35 -41.35
CA ASN A 349 -8.82 -17.65 -41.51
C ASN A 349 -9.13 -19.14 -41.71
N LYS A 350 -8.12 -20.00 -41.92
CA LYS A 350 -8.27 -21.46 -42.04
C LYS A 350 -7.16 -22.18 -41.30
N ILE A 351 -7.48 -23.36 -40.77
CA ILE A 351 -6.54 -24.27 -40.10
C ILE A 351 -6.72 -25.66 -40.74
N ASN A 352 -5.66 -26.23 -41.28
CA ASN A 352 -5.73 -27.49 -42.07
C ASN A 352 -6.85 -27.47 -43.12
N SER A 353 -6.97 -26.36 -43.86
CA SER A 353 -8.01 -26.10 -44.87
C SER A 353 -9.43 -25.94 -44.33
N VAL A 354 -9.67 -26.08 -43.04
CA VAL A 354 -10.97 -25.85 -42.41
C VAL A 354 -11.09 -24.36 -42.04
N PRO A 355 -12.14 -23.65 -42.48
CA PRO A 355 -12.39 -22.28 -42.08
C PRO A 355 -12.59 -22.17 -40.56
N ILE A 356 -11.95 -21.16 -39.95
CA ILE A 356 -12.16 -20.85 -38.53
C ILE A 356 -13.61 -20.43 -38.31
N ASN A 357 -14.26 -21.00 -37.30
CA ASN A 357 -15.58 -20.60 -36.85
C ASN A 357 -15.76 -20.91 -35.36
N GLN A 358 -15.61 -19.89 -34.52
CA GLN A 358 -15.74 -20.05 -33.08
C GLN A 358 -17.12 -20.54 -32.64
N THR A 359 -18.18 -20.07 -33.28
CA THR A 359 -19.56 -20.45 -32.96
C THR A 359 -19.82 -21.94 -33.22
N LYS A 360 -19.17 -22.53 -34.27
CA LYS A 360 -19.23 -23.95 -34.57
C LYS A 360 -18.13 -24.78 -33.89
N GLY A 361 -17.28 -24.12 -33.11
CA GLY A 361 -16.15 -24.76 -32.43
C GLY A 361 -14.95 -25.08 -33.31
N ASP A 362 -14.90 -24.63 -34.56
CA ASP A 362 -13.76 -24.86 -35.47
C ASP A 362 -12.65 -23.84 -35.14
N THR A 363 -11.82 -24.16 -34.16
CA THR A 363 -10.80 -23.31 -33.55
C THR A 363 -9.42 -23.95 -33.63
N LEU A 364 -8.37 -23.16 -33.36
CA LEU A 364 -7.00 -23.68 -33.23
C LEU A 364 -6.90 -24.71 -32.08
N GLY A 365 -7.58 -24.49 -30.99
CA GLY A 365 -7.64 -25.43 -29.85
C GLY A 365 -8.16 -26.79 -30.29
N LYS A 366 -9.33 -26.84 -30.98
CA LYS A 366 -9.90 -28.07 -31.51
C LYS A 366 -8.99 -28.73 -32.54
N ALA A 367 -8.38 -27.96 -33.44
CA ALA A 367 -7.45 -28.49 -34.41
C ALA A 367 -6.26 -29.19 -33.77
N LEU A 368 -5.72 -28.65 -32.69
CA LEU A 368 -4.63 -29.25 -31.90
C LEU A 368 -5.05 -30.59 -31.27
N THR A 369 -6.31 -30.77 -30.90
CA THR A 369 -6.80 -32.02 -30.28
C THR A 369 -7.14 -33.10 -31.27
N LEU A 370 -7.69 -32.74 -32.43
CA LEU A 370 -8.14 -33.69 -33.44
C LEU A 370 -7.02 -34.28 -34.30
N PHE A 371 -5.93 -33.52 -34.46
CA PHE A 371 -4.83 -33.94 -35.33
C PHE A 371 -3.62 -34.30 -34.45
N ASN A 372 -3.31 -35.58 -34.36
CA ASN A 372 -2.11 -36.13 -33.69
C ASN A 372 -0.84 -35.77 -34.50
N LEU A 373 -0.67 -34.49 -34.84
CA LEU A 373 0.29 -34.02 -35.82
C LEU A 373 1.34 -33.08 -35.14
N ASN A 374 2.58 -33.24 -35.57
CA ASN A 374 3.67 -32.32 -35.18
C ASN A 374 3.55 -30.94 -35.86
N ASN A 375 2.68 -30.80 -36.88
CA ASN A 375 2.53 -29.60 -37.69
C ASN A 375 1.07 -29.36 -38.08
N LEU A 376 0.63 -28.09 -38.01
CA LEU A 376 -0.64 -27.62 -38.56
C LEU A 376 -0.40 -26.65 -39.71
N THR A 377 -1.26 -26.66 -40.70
CA THR A 377 -1.25 -25.66 -41.77
C THR A 377 -2.19 -24.53 -41.44
N LEU A 378 -1.64 -23.32 -41.30
CA LEU A 378 -2.38 -22.08 -41.11
C LEU A 378 -2.49 -21.38 -42.46
N SER A 379 -3.68 -20.93 -42.84
CA SER A 379 -3.87 -20.29 -44.13
C SER A 379 -4.63 -18.98 -44.03
N MET A 380 -4.26 -18.03 -44.89
CA MET A 380 -5.04 -16.85 -45.21
C MET A 380 -5.09 -16.70 -46.72
N ASP A 381 -6.30 -16.73 -47.30
CA ASP A 381 -6.55 -16.73 -48.75
C ASP A 381 -5.77 -17.82 -49.49
N ALA A 382 -4.75 -17.45 -50.28
CA ALA A 382 -3.91 -18.38 -51.05
C ALA A 382 -2.56 -18.69 -50.36
N ALA A 383 -2.23 -18.04 -49.25
CA ALA A 383 -0.98 -18.25 -48.54
C ALA A 383 -1.13 -19.32 -47.45
N ASN A 384 -0.18 -20.27 -47.39
CA ASN A 384 -0.14 -21.32 -46.39
C ASN A 384 1.12 -21.17 -45.53
N TYR A 385 0.96 -21.35 -44.26
CA TYR A 385 2.03 -21.30 -43.26
C TYR A 385 2.01 -22.57 -42.43
N THR A 386 3.18 -23.09 -42.08
CA THR A 386 3.30 -24.26 -41.20
C THR A 386 3.45 -23.80 -39.74
N LEU A 387 2.60 -24.30 -38.84
CA LEU A 387 2.73 -24.15 -37.41
C LEU A 387 3.32 -25.44 -36.84
N ASN A 388 4.55 -25.38 -36.33
CA ASN A 388 5.16 -26.51 -35.64
C ASN A 388 4.56 -26.64 -34.24
N VAL A 389 4.20 -27.85 -33.85
CA VAL A 389 3.55 -28.16 -32.57
C VAL A 389 4.38 -29.19 -31.83
N ASN A 390 4.77 -28.90 -30.61
CA ASN A 390 5.48 -29.81 -29.73
C ASN A 390 4.56 -30.38 -28.66
N VAL A 391 4.62 -31.67 -28.44
CA VAL A 391 3.97 -32.31 -27.29
C VAL A 391 4.91 -32.26 -26.10
N THR A 392 4.51 -31.56 -25.06
CA THR A 392 5.36 -31.29 -23.86
C THR A 392 4.93 -32.08 -22.62
N GLY A 393 3.87 -32.90 -22.70
CA GLY A 393 3.38 -33.66 -21.56
C GLY A 393 1.89 -34.01 -21.70
N VAL A 394 1.27 -34.34 -20.58
CA VAL A 394 -0.14 -34.67 -20.47
C VAL A 394 -0.94 -33.54 -19.86
N VAL A 395 -2.22 -33.47 -20.20
CA VAL A 395 -3.14 -32.46 -19.66
C VAL A 395 -4.56 -33.01 -19.55
N ILE A 396 -5.35 -32.49 -18.63
CA ILE A 396 -6.78 -32.85 -18.47
C ILE A 396 -7.71 -31.74 -18.98
N GLY A 397 -7.18 -30.65 -19.53
CA GLY A 397 -7.99 -29.58 -20.12
C GLY A 397 -8.77 -28.77 -19.09
N ILE A 398 -8.19 -28.49 -17.91
CA ILE A 398 -8.80 -27.63 -16.90
C ILE A 398 -7.86 -26.50 -16.49
N SER A 399 -8.46 -25.42 -15.99
CA SER A 399 -7.80 -24.46 -15.11
C SER A 399 -8.20 -24.76 -13.67
N SER A 400 -7.28 -24.69 -12.75
CA SER A 400 -7.54 -24.95 -11.33
C SER A 400 -6.83 -23.95 -10.43
N TYR A 401 -7.38 -23.75 -9.24
CA TYR A 401 -6.75 -23.00 -8.15
C TYR A 401 -6.59 -23.89 -6.92
N LEU A 402 -5.85 -23.39 -5.93
CA LEU A 402 -5.58 -24.14 -4.71
C LEU A 402 -6.79 -24.13 -3.78
N TYR A 403 -7.15 -25.28 -3.26
CA TYR A 403 -8.19 -25.44 -2.26
C TYR A 403 -7.63 -26.06 -0.98
N PHE A 404 -8.06 -25.57 0.17
CA PHE A 404 -7.66 -26.08 1.49
C PHE A 404 -8.68 -27.09 1.98
N MET A 405 -8.39 -28.37 1.80
CA MET A 405 -9.23 -29.47 2.25
C MET A 405 -8.86 -29.85 3.68
N HIS A 406 -9.83 -29.94 4.59
CA HIS A 406 -9.62 -30.25 5.99
C HIS A 406 -9.03 -31.67 6.23
N LYS A 407 -8.17 -31.82 7.24
CA LYS A 407 -7.61 -33.11 7.71
C LYS A 407 -8.29 -33.61 8.97
N ASN A 408 -9.00 -32.77 9.72
CA ASN A 408 -9.64 -33.09 10.99
C ASN A 408 -10.91 -32.24 11.21
N ASP A 409 -11.68 -32.60 12.26
CA ASP A 409 -12.96 -31.95 12.56
C ASP A 409 -12.84 -30.45 12.90
N VAL A 410 -11.74 -30.03 13.52
CA VAL A 410 -11.50 -28.60 13.81
C VAL A 410 -11.30 -27.83 12.51
N ALA A 411 -10.49 -28.34 11.60
CA ALA A 411 -10.29 -27.72 10.28
C ALA A 411 -11.58 -27.75 9.44
N LYS A 412 -12.40 -28.80 9.58
CA LYS A 412 -13.72 -28.90 8.96
C LYS A 412 -14.65 -27.81 9.48
N PHE A 413 -14.71 -27.59 10.80
CA PHE A 413 -15.49 -26.50 11.41
C PHE A 413 -15.03 -25.12 10.96
N LEU A 414 -13.72 -24.92 10.87
CA LEU A 414 -13.11 -23.65 10.42
C LEU A 414 -13.26 -23.43 8.90
N THR A 415 -13.51 -24.47 8.12
CA THR A 415 -13.63 -24.44 6.64
C THR A 415 -12.37 -23.98 5.92
N SER A 416 -12.36 -23.97 4.60
CA SER A 416 -11.27 -23.41 3.77
C SER A 416 -11.17 -21.88 3.81
N PHE A 417 -12.15 -21.19 4.45
CA PHE A 417 -12.15 -19.73 4.59
C PHE A 417 -10.96 -19.23 5.42
N TRP A 418 -10.68 -19.87 6.57
CA TRP A 418 -9.66 -19.35 7.49
C TRP A 418 -8.22 -19.38 6.96
N PRO A 419 -7.73 -20.45 6.31
CA PRO A 419 -6.40 -20.42 5.70
C PRO A 419 -6.29 -19.35 4.59
N ILE A 420 -7.32 -19.18 3.76
CA ILE A 420 -7.35 -18.14 2.74
C ILE A 420 -7.34 -16.75 3.38
N PHE A 421 -8.19 -16.55 4.38
CA PHE A 421 -8.28 -15.27 5.12
C PHE A 421 -6.93 -14.89 5.73
N TRP A 422 -6.32 -15.77 6.52
CA TRP A 422 -5.06 -15.46 7.21
C TRP A 422 -3.89 -15.28 6.25
N PHE A 423 -3.81 -16.07 5.19
CA PHE A 423 -2.78 -15.89 4.17
C PHE A 423 -2.91 -14.52 3.48
N THR A 424 -4.14 -14.13 3.14
CA THR A 424 -4.43 -12.84 2.53
C THR A 424 -4.12 -11.69 3.49
N GLU A 425 -4.56 -11.78 4.75
CA GLU A 425 -4.30 -10.75 5.78
C GLU A 425 -2.79 -10.59 6.06
N LEU A 426 -2.04 -11.69 6.18
CA LEU A 426 -0.59 -11.63 6.36
C LEU A 426 0.12 -11.03 5.14
N SER A 427 -0.32 -11.38 3.94
CA SER A 427 0.22 -10.82 2.70
C SER A 427 -0.06 -9.33 2.59
N MET A 428 -1.27 -8.88 2.93
CA MET A 428 -1.62 -7.46 2.98
C MET A 428 -0.85 -6.73 4.08
N LEU A 429 -0.70 -7.35 5.26
CA LEU A 429 0.09 -6.79 6.35
C LEU A 429 1.55 -6.58 5.95
N PHE A 430 2.17 -7.58 5.32
CA PHE A 430 3.53 -7.47 4.78
C PHE A 430 3.63 -6.34 3.76
N MET A 431 2.75 -6.36 2.76
CA MET A 431 2.75 -5.38 1.67
C MET A 431 2.59 -3.94 2.19
N ILE A 432 1.62 -3.70 3.09
CA ILE A 432 1.36 -2.36 3.62
C ILE A 432 2.48 -1.93 4.56
N ALA A 433 2.91 -2.79 5.50
CA ALA A 433 3.97 -2.45 6.44
C ALA A 433 5.28 -2.14 5.71
N PHE A 434 5.64 -2.95 4.69
CA PHE A 434 6.81 -2.72 3.85
C PHE A 434 6.67 -1.42 3.05
N SER A 435 5.54 -1.20 2.37
CA SER A 435 5.30 -0.01 1.57
C SER A 435 5.34 1.27 2.41
N VAL A 436 4.65 1.28 3.56
CA VAL A 436 4.65 2.45 4.46
C VAL A 436 6.06 2.71 5.02
N THR A 437 6.81 1.65 5.39
CA THR A 437 8.23 1.78 5.77
C THR A 437 9.02 2.47 4.67
N PHE A 438 8.87 1.99 3.47
CA PHE A 438 9.63 2.39 2.31
C PHE A 438 9.37 3.85 1.90
N PHE A 439 8.09 4.22 1.76
CA PHE A 439 7.70 5.58 1.40
C PHE A 439 8.02 6.59 2.49
N ASN A 440 7.81 6.24 3.77
CA ASN A 440 8.12 7.15 4.89
C ASN A 440 9.62 7.43 5.05
N MET A 441 10.50 6.62 4.44
CA MET A 441 11.93 6.89 4.45
C MET A 441 12.42 7.77 3.30
N LEU A 442 11.54 8.15 2.39
CA LEU A 442 11.90 9.13 1.35
C LEU A 442 12.14 10.52 1.98
N PRO A 443 13.16 11.26 1.53
CA PRO A 443 13.43 12.62 1.99
C PRO A 443 12.49 13.64 1.35
N LEU A 444 11.17 13.44 1.52
CA LEU A 444 10.10 14.32 1.04
C LEU A 444 9.35 14.92 2.24
N PRO A 445 8.84 16.16 2.13
CA PRO A 445 8.05 16.78 3.20
C PRO A 445 6.93 15.85 3.68
N ILE A 446 6.65 15.88 4.99
CA ILE A 446 5.65 15.05 5.68
C ILE A 446 6.21 13.69 6.15
N PHE A 447 7.17 13.08 5.45
CA PHE A 447 7.72 11.77 5.78
C PHE A 447 8.83 11.83 6.83
N ASP A 448 9.04 10.74 7.55
CA ASP A 448 10.05 10.62 8.59
C ASP A 448 11.48 10.71 8.05
N GLY A 449 11.71 10.20 6.82
CA GLY A 449 12.98 10.29 6.12
C GLY A 449 13.45 11.74 5.94
N ASP A 450 12.54 12.67 5.71
CA ASP A 450 12.84 14.11 5.63
C ASP A 450 13.42 14.65 6.95
N ARG A 451 12.82 14.22 8.07
CA ARG A 451 13.28 14.62 9.42
C ARG A 451 14.67 14.06 9.70
N ILE A 452 14.90 12.78 9.39
CA ILE A 452 16.21 12.11 9.60
C ILE A 452 17.29 12.79 8.74
N VAL A 453 17.04 12.95 7.44
CA VAL A 453 18.02 13.57 6.51
C VAL A 453 18.32 15.01 6.93
N LYS A 454 17.33 15.78 7.37
CA LYS A 454 17.51 17.14 7.87
C LYS A 454 18.42 17.18 9.10
N GLU A 455 18.25 16.25 10.05
CA GLU A 455 19.14 16.15 11.22
C GLU A 455 20.57 15.75 10.81
N LEU A 456 20.73 14.89 9.80
CA LEU A 456 22.05 14.52 9.27
C LEU A 456 22.74 15.69 8.57
N ILE A 457 22.02 16.47 7.75
CA ILE A 457 22.53 17.69 7.11
C ILE A 457 22.93 18.72 8.16
N ASN A 458 22.10 18.92 9.20
CA ASN A 458 22.41 19.81 10.29
C ASN A 458 23.68 19.38 11.05
N TRP A 459 23.87 18.07 11.20
CA TRP A 459 25.07 17.54 11.84
C TRP A 459 26.34 17.71 10.98
N GLY A 460 26.28 17.36 9.70
CA GLY A 460 27.44 17.38 8.81
C GLY A 460 27.93 18.80 8.50
N ILE A 461 27.00 19.75 8.36
CA ILE A 461 27.32 21.14 8.05
C ILE A 461 27.60 21.96 9.31
N GLY A 462 26.99 21.60 10.44
CA GLY A 462 27.06 22.32 11.72
C GLY A 462 26.28 23.65 11.70
N GLU A 463 26.41 24.45 12.74
CA GLU A 463 25.76 25.75 12.93
C GLU A 463 26.82 26.85 13.02
N ASP A 464 26.48 28.07 12.56
CA ASP A 464 27.37 29.22 12.62
C ASP A 464 26.56 30.48 12.94
N TYR A 465 26.48 30.82 14.22
CA TYR A 465 25.72 31.98 14.73
C TYR A 465 26.65 33.18 14.94
N LYS A 466 26.86 33.98 13.89
CA LYS A 466 27.73 35.15 13.90
C LYS A 466 27.00 36.49 13.75
N SER A 467 25.79 36.45 13.21
CA SER A 467 25.05 37.69 12.93
C SER A 467 23.67 37.69 13.57
N PHE A 468 23.16 38.90 13.76
CA PHE A 468 21.78 39.13 14.17
C PHE A 468 20.92 39.47 12.96
N LYS A 469 19.67 39.03 12.99
CA LYS A 469 18.67 39.46 12.02
C LYS A 469 17.43 39.95 12.72
N LYS A 470 16.88 41.03 12.19
CA LYS A 470 15.60 41.55 12.61
C LYS A 470 14.47 40.74 12.02
N LYS A 471 13.49 40.40 12.85
CA LYS A 471 12.27 39.72 12.45
C LYS A 471 11.06 40.35 13.11
N LYS A 472 9.90 40.20 12.44
CA LYS A 472 8.63 40.69 12.93
C LYS A 472 7.60 39.56 12.86
N ASP A 473 7.03 39.20 14.00
CA ASP A 473 5.96 38.22 14.11
C ASP A 473 4.62 38.90 14.41
N LYS A 474 3.54 38.30 13.91
CA LYS A 474 2.18 38.83 14.08
C LYS A 474 1.32 37.83 14.82
N PHE A 475 0.60 38.31 15.82
CA PHE A 475 -0.30 37.53 16.65
C PHE A 475 -1.68 38.20 16.71
N ILE A 476 -2.70 37.42 17.08
CA ILE A 476 -4.02 37.93 17.37
C ILE A 476 -4.22 37.84 18.89
N PHE A 477 -4.58 38.96 19.52
CA PHE A 477 -4.83 39.04 20.94
C PHE A 477 -6.06 38.24 21.33
N LYS A 478 -5.91 37.37 22.36
CA LYS A 478 -6.99 36.64 23.00
C LYS A 478 -6.93 36.87 24.50
N ASN A 479 -8.05 37.08 25.14
CA ASN A 479 -8.15 37.40 26.55
C ASN A 479 -7.50 36.33 27.48
N ASP A 480 -7.50 35.06 27.03
CA ASP A 480 -6.96 33.92 27.79
C ASP A 480 -5.46 33.66 27.50
N GLU A 481 -4.82 34.41 26.57
CA GLU A 481 -3.45 34.14 26.11
C GLU A 481 -2.52 35.29 26.48
N LYS A 482 -1.70 35.05 27.50
CA LYS A 482 -0.71 36.05 27.98
C LYS A 482 0.67 35.89 27.35
N ASN A 483 0.97 34.70 26.82
CA ASN A 483 2.30 34.32 26.33
C ASN A 483 2.30 34.11 24.82
N TYR A 484 3.15 34.82 24.11
CA TYR A 484 3.30 34.79 22.66
C TYR A 484 4.66 34.17 22.30
N GLU A 485 4.61 33.03 21.67
CA GLU A 485 5.80 32.28 21.27
C GLU A 485 6.32 32.81 19.93
N LEU A 486 7.55 33.33 19.92
CA LEU A 486 8.20 33.86 18.73
C LEU A 486 8.60 32.73 17.75
N SER A 487 8.64 33.02 16.46
CA SER A 487 8.91 32.01 15.43
C SER A 487 10.40 31.63 15.31
N GLU A 488 11.32 32.43 15.90
CA GLU A 488 12.75 32.10 16.00
C GLU A 488 13.12 31.83 17.46
N TYR A 489 14.08 30.92 17.69
CA TYR A 489 14.42 30.44 19.03
C TYR A 489 15.55 31.28 19.52
N ARG A 490 16.39 31.81 19.35
CA ARG A 490 17.55 32.50 19.95
C ARG A 490 17.36 33.99 19.87
N VAL A 491 16.32 34.47 20.54
CA VAL A 491 16.01 35.90 20.57
C VAL A 491 16.99 36.60 21.49
N ASP A 492 17.61 37.65 21.00
CA ASP A 492 18.52 38.50 21.74
C ASP A 492 17.76 39.58 22.51
N LYS A 493 16.99 40.39 21.78
CA LYS A 493 16.17 41.47 22.34
C LYS A 493 14.91 41.76 21.56
N ILE A 494 13.93 42.31 22.23
CA ILE A 494 12.73 42.86 21.63
C ILE A 494 13.00 44.32 21.22
N ASN A 495 12.69 44.68 19.97
CA ASN A 495 12.87 46.01 19.45
C ASN A 495 11.61 46.87 19.63
N SER A 496 10.44 46.32 19.39
CA SER A 496 9.14 46.97 19.62
C SER A 496 8.01 45.93 19.68
N ILE A 497 6.99 46.24 20.46
CA ILE A 497 5.71 45.54 20.48
C ILE A 497 4.64 46.57 20.13
N GLU A 498 3.98 46.40 19.00
CA GLU A 498 2.92 47.28 18.53
C GLU A 498 1.57 46.55 18.60
N ILE A 499 0.58 47.16 19.21
CA ILE A 499 -0.80 46.69 19.23
C ILE A 499 -1.59 47.54 18.26
N ILE A 500 -2.25 46.88 17.29
CA ILE A 500 -3.04 47.52 16.25
C ILE A 500 -4.50 47.16 16.53
N MET A 501 -5.30 48.15 16.83
CA MET A 501 -6.73 48.03 17.03
C MET A 501 -7.43 48.46 15.75
N ASP A 502 -8.15 47.56 15.10
CA ASP A 502 -9.00 47.89 13.96
C ASP A 502 -10.33 48.42 14.52
N ASP A 503 -10.60 49.73 14.33
CA ASP A 503 -11.86 50.36 14.70
C ASP A 503 -12.85 50.15 13.52
N GLU A 504 -13.78 49.20 13.70
CA GLU A 504 -14.80 48.89 12.66
C GLU A 504 -15.71 50.07 12.31
N SER A 505 -15.68 51.17 13.10
CA SER A 505 -16.55 52.34 12.92
C SER A 505 -15.99 53.43 12.04
N LYS A 506 -14.69 53.43 11.66
CA LYS A 506 -14.03 54.44 10.86
C LYS A 506 -13.04 53.87 9.84
N PHE A 507 -13.36 54.01 8.59
CA PHE A 507 -12.60 53.51 7.43
C PHE A 507 -11.14 54.02 7.29
N THR A 508 -10.57 54.80 8.23
CA THR A 508 -9.31 55.50 8.03
C THR A 508 -8.33 55.60 9.20
N ASN A 509 -8.62 55.09 10.42
CA ASN A 509 -7.67 55.23 11.52
C ASN A 509 -7.55 53.94 12.38
N SER A 510 -6.56 53.08 12.07
CA SER A 510 -6.09 52.06 13.03
C SER A 510 -5.26 52.76 14.10
N SER A 511 -5.71 52.69 15.38
CA SER A 511 -4.89 53.19 16.48
C SER A 511 -3.76 52.21 16.78
N ARG A 512 -2.50 52.70 16.72
CA ARG A 512 -1.32 51.90 17.10
C ARG A 512 -0.84 52.32 18.48
N ILE A 513 -0.65 51.35 19.34
CA ILE A 513 -0.06 51.55 20.64
C ILE A 513 1.25 50.76 20.72
N THR A 514 2.36 51.45 20.97
CA THR A 514 3.64 50.81 21.25
C THR A 514 3.74 50.55 22.76
N LEU A 515 4.05 49.30 23.12
CA LEU A 515 4.22 48.92 24.55
C LEU A 515 5.59 49.34 25.04
N ALA A 516 5.62 49.92 26.26
CA ALA A 516 6.86 50.22 26.99
C ALA A 516 7.52 48.92 27.50
N GLU A 517 8.83 48.93 27.74
CA GLU A 517 9.63 47.76 28.11
C GLU A 517 9.18 47.12 29.44
N ASP A 518 8.58 47.89 30.35
CA ASP A 518 8.03 47.42 31.63
C ASP A 518 6.71 46.64 31.48
N LYS A 519 6.10 46.62 30.31
CA LYS A 519 4.81 45.96 30.02
C LYS A 519 4.95 44.58 29.39
N TYR A 520 6.15 44.09 29.16
CA TYR A 520 6.39 42.75 28.65
C TYR A 520 7.67 42.16 29.22
N GLU A 521 7.75 40.84 29.19
CA GLU A 521 8.93 40.08 29.62
C GLU A 521 9.29 39.04 28.54
N LEU A 522 10.56 39.01 28.15
CA LEU A 522 11.12 38.00 27.27
C LEU A 522 11.77 36.90 28.13
N PHE A 523 11.24 35.68 28.07
CA PHE A 523 11.70 34.57 28.90
C PHE A 523 11.86 33.26 28.11
N ASP A 524 12.57 32.33 28.73
CA ASP A 524 12.76 30.96 28.24
C ASP A 524 11.65 30.06 28.81
N LYS A 525 10.65 29.76 27.99
CA LYS A 525 9.51 28.91 28.36
C LYS A 525 9.88 27.44 28.51
N ILE A 526 10.83 26.95 27.70
CA ILE A 526 11.18 25.53 27.57
C ILE A 526 12.32 25.16 28.56
N GLY A 527 13.10 26.12 29.03
CA GLY A 527 14.24 25.89 29.91
C GLY A 527 15.46 25.34 29.17
N ASP A 528 15.67 25.78 27.93
CA ASP A 528 16.78 25.34 27.07
C ASP A 528 17.94 26.36 27.01
N GLY A 529 17.83 27.45 27.76
CA GLY A 529 18.80 28.53 27.82
C GLY A 529 18.61 29.64 26.79
N PHE A 530 17.58 29.54 25.95
CA PHE A 530 17.27 30.53 24.91
C PHE A 530 15.88 31.13 25.13
N LYS A 531 15.85 32.47 25.20
CA LYS A 531 14.59 33.19 25.31
C LYS A 531 13.88 33.17 23.95
N ASP A 532 12.60 32.81 23.94
CA ASP A 532 11.79 32.69 22.73
C ASP A 532 10.31 33.03 22.93
N THR A 533 9.92 33.40 24.13
CA THR A 533 8.53 33.68 24.48
C THR A 533 8.40 35.03 25.15
N VAL A 534 7.39 35.80 24.70
CA VAL A 534 7.05 37.11 25.24
C VAL A 534 5.78 36.99 26.08
N SER A 535 5.85 37.37 27.35
CA SER A 535 4.68 37.54 28.23
C SER A 535 4.28 39.02 28.28
N LEU A 536 2.99 39.29 28.07
CA LEU A 536 2.47 40.65 28.19
C LEU A 536 1.91 40.88 29.60
N ASN A 537 2.43 41.93 30.28
CA ASN A 537 2.00 42.38 31.61
C ASN A 537 1.10 43.60 31.46
N LEU A 538 -0.12 43.39 30.98
CA LEU A 538 -1.10 44.46 30.80
C LEU A 538 -1.92 44.63 32.09
N PRO A 539 -2.09 45.86 32.61
CA PRO A 539 -2.93 46.11 33.81
C PRO A 539 -4.40 45.76 33.47
N GLU A 540 -5.12 45.15 34.44
CA GLU A 540 -6.51 44.68 34.28
C GLU A 540 -7.50 45.77 33.82
N GLN A 541 -7.16 47.04 34.01
CA GLN A 541 -7.99 48.20 33.65
C GLN A 541 -7.91 48.59 32.16
N LYS A 542 -6.94 48.08 31.38
CA LYS A 542 -6.81 48.25 29.94
C LYS A 542 -7.03 46.93 29.21
N LYS A 543 -8.27 46.43 29.18
CA LYS A 543 -8.63 45.29 28.34
C LYS A 543 -8.54 45.73 26.89
N LEU A 544 -7.58 45.14 26.17
CA LEU A 544 -7.52 45.28 24.74
C LEU A 544 -8.74 44.61 24.12
N PRO A 545 -9.32 45.11 23.01
CA PRO A 545 -10.34 44.43 22.28
C PRO A 545 -9.86 43.05 21.82
N GLU A 546 -10.66 42.03 22.01
CA GLU A 546 -10.38 40.69 21.51
C GLU A 546 -10.26 40.74 19.98
N GLY A 547 -9.27 40.10 19.40
CA GLY A 547 -9.00 40.16 17.96
C GLY A 547 -8.00 41.25 17.54
N SER A 548 -7.55 42.16 18.46
CA SER A 548 -6.49 43.14 18.15
C SER A 548 -5.23 42.44 17.63
N ARG A 549 -4.53 43.05 16.67
CA ARG A 549 -3.27 42.51 16.14
C ARG A 549 -2.10 42.97 17.01
N ILE A 550 -1.23 42.02 17.37
CA ILE A 550 0.02 42.27 18.07
C ILE A 550 1.16 42.02 17.10
N GLU A 551 2.00 43.00 16.86
CA GLU A 551 3.20 42.88 16.04
C GLU A 551 4.44 43.02 16.94
N ILE A 552 5.26 41.97 17.03
CA ILE A 552 6.47 41.89 17.84
C ILE A 552 7.67 41.90 16.90
N SER A 553 8.49 42.95 17.01
CA SER A 553 9.74 43.10 16.27
C SER A 553 10.90 42.79 17.18
N TYR A 554 11.80 41.91 16.78
CA TYR A 554 12.90 41.44 17.61
C TYR A 554 14.15 41.10 16.79
N ASP A 555 15.31 41.11 17.47
CA ASP A 555 16.57 40.65 16.92
C ASP A 555 16.83 39.22 17.40
N HIS A 556 17.25 38.33 16.49
CA HIS A 556 17.59 36.95 16.82
C HIS A 556 18.92 36.55 16.19
N TRP A 557 19.62 35.61 16.86
CA TRP A 557 20.83 35.00 16.30
C TRP A 557 20.50 34.20 15.05
N TYR A 558 21.23 34.48 13.94
CA TYR A 558 21.00 33.85 12.66
C TYR A 558 22.11 32.86 12.32
N ASP A 559 21.74 31.63 11.98
CA ASP A 559 22.66 30.62 11.47
C ASP A 559 23.02 30.93 10.00
N GLU A 560 24.26 31.38 9.76
CA GLU A 560 24.74 31.72 8.41
C GLU A 560 24.72 30.53 7.44
N LYS A 561 24.83 29.31 7.94
CA LYS A 561 24.76 28.09 7.13
C LYS A 561 23.34 27.64 6.81
N ARG A 562 22.30 28.28 7.36
CA ARG A 562 20.88 27.94 7.13
C ARG A 562 20.50 27.93 5.66
N LYS A 563 21.03 28.86 4.85
CA LYS A 563 20.75 28.93 3.40
C LYS A 563 21.32 27.72 2.65
N ILE A 564 22.55 27.31 2.98
CA ILE A 564 23.22 26.15 2.35
C ILE A 564 22.48 24.86 2.71
N LYS A 565 22.18 24.64 3.99
CA LYS A 565 21.38 23.49 4.47
C LYS A 565 20.05 23.40 3.74
N ARG A 566 19.33 24.52 3.61
CA ARG A 566 18.04 24.59 2.92
C ARG A 566 18.18 24.28 1.43
N ARG A 567 19.23 24.77 0.75
CA ARG A 567 19.47 24.46 -0.67
C ARG A 567 19.71 22.97 -0.87
N ILE A 568 20.60 22.36 -0.10
CA ILE A 568 20.91 20.91 -0.18
C ILE A 568 19.62 20.11 0.04
N MET A 569 18.87 20.42 1.09
CA MET A 569 17.63 19.71 1.41
C MET A 569 16.58 19.85 0.30
N ASN A 570 16.40 21.05 -0.24
CA ASN A 570 15.44 21.29 -1.32
C ASN A 570 15.88 20.62 -2.64
N SER A 571 17.17 20.57 -2.95
CA SER A 571 17.68 19.84 -4.12
C SER A 571 17.44 18.34 -3.98
N LEU A 572 17.72 17.77 -2.81
CA LEU A 572 17.46 16.35 -2.55
C LEU A 572 15.96 16.01 -2.65
N ARG A 573 15.09 16.85 -2.08
CA ARG A 573 13.63 16.70 -2.19
C ARG A 573 13.16 16.74 -3.64
N LEU A 574 13.67 17.70 -4.42
CA LEU A 574 13.31 17.84 -5.82
C LEU A 574 13.72 16.61 -6.64
N ILE A 575 14.96 16.16 -6.47
CA ILE A 575 15.48 14.97 -7.15
C ILE A 575 14.65 13.74 -6.79
N THR A 576 14.39 13.52 -5.50
CA THR A 576 13.55 12.41 -5.01
C THR A 576 12.14 12.48 -5.59
N PHE A 577 11.53 13.68 -5.60
CA PHE A 577 10.19 13.89 -6.14
C PHE A 577 10.13 13.55 -7.63
N ILE A 578 11.14 13.95 -8.41
CA ILE A 578 11.20 13.67 -9.86
C ILE A 578 11.27 12.14 -10.07
N PHE A 579 12.12 11.40 -9.34
CA PHE A 579 12.22 9.96 -9.51
C PHE A 579 10.93 9.24 -9.06
N VAL A 580 10.35 9.62 -7.93
CA VAL A 580 9.12 9.01 -7.43
C VAL A 580 7.95 9.27 -8.38
N LEU A 581 7.70 10.53 -8.71
CA LEU A 581 6.59 10.91 -9.60
C LEU A 581 6.81 10.35 -11.01
N GLY A 582 8.04 10.41 -11.52
CA GLY A 582 8.39 9.85 -12.82
C GLY A 582 8.18 8.34 -12.89
N THR A 583 8.56 7.60 -11.83
CA THR A 583 8.30 6.16 -11.74
C THR A 583 6.80 5.88 -11.76
N PHE A 584 5.97 6.61 -11.00
CA PHE A 584 4.51 6.43 -11.03
C PHE A 584 3.93 6.70 -12.43
N ILE A 585 4.30 7.81 -13.06
CA ILE A 585 3.80 8.16 -14.40
C ILE A 585 4.20 7.10 -15.43
N LEU A 586 5.48 6.68 -15.44
CA LEU A 586 5.96 5.64 -16.35
C LEU A 586 5.29 4.29 -16.08
N SER A 587 5.04 3.92 -14.83
CA SER A 587 4.33 2.70 -14.46
C SER A 587 2.90 2.71 -15.02
N ILE A 588 2.19 3.83 -14.90
CA ILE A 588 0.83 4.00 -15.46
C ILE A 588 0.86 3.90 -16.99
N ILE A 589 1.80 4.58 -17.66
CA ILE A 589 1.89 4.59 -19.13
C ILE A 589 2.24 3.20 -19.68
N LYS A 590 3.15 2.46 -19.01
CA LYS A 590 3.66 1.17 -19.51
C LYS A 590 2.81 -0.03 -19.09
N PHE A 591 2.18 0.03 -17.92
CA PHE A 591 1.55 -1.12 -17.28
C PHE A 591 0.16 -0.79 -16.69
N GLY A 592 -0.45 0.36 -17.02
CA GLY A 592 -1.75 0.76 -16.49
C GLY A 592 -2.82 -0.32 -16.69
N ASP A 593 -2.88 -0.91 -17.87
CA ASP A 593 -3.86 -1.96 -18.21
C ASP A 593 -3.79 -3.20 -17.31
N LEU A 594 -2.63 -3.46 -16.68
CA LEU A 594 -2.47 -4.60 -15.74
C LEU A 594 -3.04 -4.30 -14.34
N PHE A 595 -3.18 -3.02 -13.98
CA PHE A 595 -3.47 -2.60 -12.61
C PHE A 595 -4.82 -1.87 -12.45
N PHE A 596 -5.37 -1.34 -13.53
CA PHE A 596 -6.68 -0.69 -13.49
C PHE A 596 -7.82 -1.71 -13.70
N TRP A 597 -8.77 -1.72 -12.76
CA TRP A 597 -9.96 -2.58 -12.79
C TRP A 597 -11.19 -1.83 -13.34
N ILE A 598 -10.96 -0.80 -14.16
CA ILE A 598 -12.02 0.06 -14.72
C ILE A 598 -12.64 -0.59 -15.95
#